data_d8556ef3a7ed391edb81a071d6c43a3a
#
_entry.id   d8556ef3a7ed391edb81a071d6c43a3a
#
_cell.length_a   1.000
_cell.length_b   1.000
_cell.length_c   1.000
_cell.angle_alpha   90.00
_cell.angle_beta   90.00
_cell.angle_gamma   90.00
#
_symmetry.space_group_name_H-M   'P 1'
#
loop_
_entity.id
_entity.type
_entity.pdbx_description
1 polymer ?
#
loop_
_entity_poly.entity_id
_entity_poly.type
_entity_poly.pdbx_seq_one_letter_code
_entity_poly.pdbx_strand_id
1 'polypeptide(L)'
;MITKEEALQELNLNSKEINIYLSLLMLGQSTVSSIAKKAKLNRVSTYDLLKSLLERGFVSYVIKSGVRYFEAVEPSRFLDNLKEKQEKIKQILPELEAIKSTLTEKPQIEMYEEIKGLKSIFNDILKENKETWFIGDPEMLDSLKFYFPHFINQKRKQDIFS
;
A
#
# COMPACT_ATOMS: atom_id res chain seq x y z
N MET A 1 2.62 -17.01 -4.71
CA MET A 1 1.36 -16.40 -5.21
C MET A 1 0.63 -15.82 -4.01
N ILE A 2 0.21 -14.55 -4.09
CA ILE A 2 -0.61 -13.94 -3.04
C ILE A 2 -2.01 -14.55 -3.05
N THR A 3 -2.56 -14.85 -1.90
CA THR A 3 -3.95 -15.32 -1.79
C THR A 3 -4.93 -14.16 -1.87
N LYS A 4 -6.20 -14.44 -2.18
CA LYS A 4 -7.26 -13.41 -2.20
C LYS A 4 -7.48 -12.80 -0.81
N GLU A 5 -7.31 -13.60 0.23
CA GLU A 5 -7.41 -13.15 1.63
C GLU A 5 -6.27 -12.19 1.98
N GLU A 6 -5.03 -12.52 1.63
CA GLU A 6 -3.87 -11.63 1.82
C GLU A 6 -4.05 -10.32 1.04
N ALA A 7 -4.47 -10.38 -0.22
CA ALA A 7 -4.72 -9.18 -1.01
C ALA A 7 -5.81 -8.27 -0.42
N LEU A 8 -6.87 -8.84 0.16
CA LEU A 8 -7.92 -8.08 0.83
C LEU A 8 -7.47 -7.53 2.19
N GLN A 9 -6.54 -8.18 2.88
CA GLN A 9 -5.91 -7.64 4.09
C GLN A 9 -5.10 -6.38 3.80
N GLU A 10 -4.41 -6.30 2.65
CA GLU A 10 -3.71 -5.07 2.22
C GLU A 10 -4.67 -3.87 2.04
N LEU A 11 -5.96 -4.13 1.82
CA LEU A 11 -7.00 -3.10 1.84
C LEU A 11 -7.53 -2.80 3.25
N ASN A 12 -6.82 -3.26 4.29
CA ASN A 12 -7.18 -3.11 5.71
C ASN A 12 -8.52 -3.78 6.10
N LEU A 13 -8.93 -4.85 5.41
CA LEU A 13 -10.04 -5.67 5.88
C LEU A 13 -9.57 -6.71 6.89
N ASN A 14 -10.30 -6.84 7.99
CA ASN A 14 -10.05 -7.92 8.92
C ASN A 14 -10.65 -9.26 8.42
N SER A 15 -10.25 -10.37 9.01
CA SER A 15 -10.66 -11.72 8.56
C SER A 15 -12.18 -11.94 8.54
N LYS A 16 -12.93 -11.29 9.45
CA LYS A 16 -14.41 -11.41 9.47
C LYS A 16 -15.04 -10.57 8.36
N GLU A 17 -14.52 -9.38 8.09
CA GLU A 17 -14.95 -8.52 6.98
C GLU A 17 -14.69 -9.18 5.63
N ILE A 18 -13.51 -9.80 5.47
CA ILE A 18 -13.15 -10.59 4.28
C ILE A 18 -14.15 -11.72 4.07
N ASN A 19 -14.47 -12.47 5.12
CA ASN A 19 -15.44 -13.58 5.05
C ASN A 19 -16.84 -13.07 4.62
N ILE A 20 -17.31 -11.95 5.14
CA ILE A 20 -18.58 -11.33 4.72
C ILE A 20 -18.52 -10.91 3.26
N TYR A 21 -17.47 -10.21 2.86
CA TYR A 21 -17.31 -9.73 1.49
C TYR A 21 -17.29 -10.90 0.49
N LEU A 22 -16.49 -11.96 0.75
CA LEU A 22 -16.44 -13.16 -0.07
C LEU A 22 -17.78 -13.92 -0.08
N SER A 23 -18.50 -13.94 1.06
CA SER A 23 -19.84 -14.52 1.14
C SER A 23 -20.83 -13.78 0.26
N LEU A 24 -20.76 -12.46 0.23
CA LEU A 24 -21.60 -11.61 -0.63
C LEU A 24 -21.29 -11.79 -2.12
N LEU A 25 -20.01 -11.93 -2.49
CA LEU A 25 -19.64 -12.24 -3.88
C LEU A 25 -20.26 -13.57 -4.35
N MET A 26 -20.39 -14.54 -3.45
CA MET A 26 -21.00 -15.85 -3.77
C MET A 26 -22.53 -15.81 -3.78
N LEU A 27 -23.14 -15.00 -2.92
CA LEU A 27 -24.59 -14.96 -2.73
C LEU A 27 -25.30 -13.96 -3.67
N GLY A 28 -24.57 -12.94 -4.13
CA GLY A 28 -25.19 -11.76 -4.73
C GLY A 28 -26.01 -10.97 -3.72
N GLN A 29 -27.04 -10.28 -4.18
CA GLN A 29 -27.94 -9.49 -3.32
C GLN A 29 -28.59 -10.36 -2.25
N SER A 30 -28.31 -10.07 -0.99
CA SER A 30 -28.72 -10.93 0.11
C SER A 30 -29.07 -10.17 1.39
N THR A 31 -29.96 -10.74 2.20
CA THR A 31 -30.32 -10.21 3.51
C THR A 31 -29.23 -10.52 4.54
N VAL A 32 -29.18 -9.73 5.63
CA VAL A 32 -28.25 -9.96 6.75
C VAL A 32 -28.31 -11.39 7.27
N SER A 33 -29.52 -11.96 7.36
CA SER A 33 -29.70 -13.34 7.86
C SER A 33 -29.04 -14.38 6.96
N SER A 34 -29.15 -14.21 5.64
CA SER A 34 -28.49 -15.10 4.67
C SER A 34 -26.97 -14.97 4.70
N ILE A 35 -26.47 -13.73 4.82
CA ILE A 35 -25.04 -13.42 4.92
C ILE A 35 -24.46 -14.03 6.21
N ALA A 36 -25.11 -13.79 7.35
CA ALA A 36 -24.70 -14.32 8.66
C ALA A 36 -24.60 -15.85 8.64
N LYS A 37 -25.60 -16.52 8.05
CA LYS A 37 -25.62 -17.98 7.88
C LYS A 37 -24.44 -18.45 7.00
N LYS A 38 -24.21 -17.79 5.85
CA LYS A 38 -23.13 -18.14 4.92
C LYS A 38 -21.75 -17.92 5.54
N ALA A 39 -21.55 -16.78 6.21
CA ALA A 39 -20.30 -16.40 6.86
C ALA A 39 -20.07 -17.13 8.22
N LYS A 40 -21.06 -17.91 8.70
CA LYS A 40 -21.04 -18.56 10.02
C LYS A 40 -20.80 -17.59 11.18
N LEU A 41 -21.44 -16.43 11.11
CA LEU A 41 -21.39 -15.39 12.12
C LEU A 41 -22.77 -15.18 12.75
N ASN A 42 -22.80 -14.59 13.95
CA ASN A 42 -24.07 -14.17 14.54
C ASN A 42 -24.60 -12.91 13.81
N ARG A 43 -25.93 -12.72 13.86
CA ARG A 43 -26.61 -11.65 13.13
C ARG A 43 -26.18 -10.23 13.57
N VAL A 44 -25.95 -10.05 14.88
CA VAL A 44 -25.56 -8.75 15.43
C VAL A 44 -24.19 -8.35 14.90
N SER A 45 -23.18 -9.20 15.07
CA SER A 45 -21.83 -8.94 14.53
C SER A 45 -21.84 -8.75 13.01
N THR A 46 -22.73 -9.45 12.29
CA THR A 46 -22.84 -9.29 10.83
C THR A 46 -23.35 -7.90 10.48
N TYR A 47 -24.28 -7.32 11.26
CA TYR A 47 -24.74 -5.96 11.07
C TYR A 47 -23.61 -4.92 11.25
N ASP A 48 -22.82 -5.05 12.31
CA ASP A 48 -21.73 -4.13 12.62
C ASP A 48 -20.64 -4.17 11.52
N LEU A 49 -20.30 -5.39 11.07
CA LEU A 49 -19.32 -5.57 10.00
C LEU A 49 -19.83 -5.06 8.65
N LEU A 50 -21.12 -5.28 8.33
CA LEU A 50 -21.73 -4.72 7.13
C LEU A 50 -21.77 -3.19 7.17
N LYS A 51 -22.00 -2.58 8.33
CA LYS A 51 -21.93 -1.12 8.51
C LYS A 51 -20.51 -0.61 8.21
N SER A 52 -19.49 -1.22 8.79
CA SER A 52 -18.08 -0.89 8.51
C SER A 52 -17.76 -1.01 7.02
N LEU A 53 -18.16 -2.12 6.38
CA LEU A 53 -17.94 -2.35 4.95
C LEU A 53 -18.68 -1.34 4.05
N LEU A 54 -19.89 -0.90 4.45
CA LEU A 54 -20.65 0.17 3.76
C LEU A 54 -19.91 1.50 3.83
N GLU A 55 -19.49 1.92 5.04
CA GLU A 55 -18.78 3.18 5.27
C GLU A 55 -17.46 3.24 4.47
N ARG A 56 -16.84 2.10 4.26
CA ARG A 56 -15.59 1.95 3.51
C ARG A 56 -15.78 1.66 2.03
N GLY A 57 -17.02 1.51 1.56
CA GLY A 57 -17.35 1.31 0.14
C GLY A 57 -17.07 -0.09 -0.42
N PHE A 58 -16.96 -1.11 0.42
CA PHE A 58 -16.82 -2.52 -0.02
C PHE A 58 -18.14 -3.20 -0.28
N VAL A 59 -19.22 -2.68 0.30
CA VAL A 59 -20.56 -3.22 0.21
C VAL A 59 -21.51 -2.08 -0.12
N SER A 60 -22.57 -2.37 -0.86
CA SER A 60 -23.72 -1.48 -1.08
C SER A 60 -24.99 -2.17 -0.63
N TYR A 61 -26.11 -1.45 -0.59
CA TYR A 61 -27.42 -2.08 -0.36
C TYR A 61 -28.50 -1.42 -1.17
N VAL A 62 -29.58 -2.18 -1.41
CA VAL A 62 -30.85 -1.71 -1.93
C VAL A 62 -31.97 -2.06 -0.96
N ILE A 63 -33.05 -1.28 -1.00
CA ILE A 63 -34.25 -1.59 -0.18
C ILE A 63 -35.32 -2.17 -1.11
N LYS A 64 -35.80 -3.37 -0.80
CA LYS A 64 -36.90 -4.04 -1.48
C LYS A 64 -37.98 -4.39 -0.47
N SER A 65 -39.17 -3.87 -0.64
CA SER A 65 -40.30 -4.10 0.29
C SER A 65 -39.96 -3.86 1.76
N GLY A 66 -39.22 -2.78 2.06
CA GLY A 66 -38.82 -2.42 3.42
C GLY A 66 -37.64 -3.23 3.98
N VAL A 67 -37.09 -4.18 3.24
CA VAL A 67 -35.95 -5.01 3.65
C VAL A 67 -34.68 -4.58 2.93
N ARG A 68 -33.57 -4.46 3.66
CA ARG A 68 -32.24 -4.19 3.07
C ARG A 68 -31.63 -5.46 2.50
N TYR A 69 -31.23 -5.40 1.24
CA TYR A 69 -30.45 -6.41 0.55
C TYR A 69 -29.06 -5.85 0.28
N PHE A 70 -28.04 -6.47 0.82
CA PHE A 70 -26.63 -6.08 0.68
C PHE A 70 -26.02 -6.78 -0.52
N GLU A 71 -25.06 -6.13 -1.14
CA GLU A 71 -24.32 -6.64 -2.29
C GLU A 71 -22.85 -6.22 -2.19
N ALA A 72 -21.94 -7.12 -2.57
CA ALA A 72 -20.53 -6.78 -2.66
C ALA A 72 -20.31 -5.80 -3.82
N VAL A 73 -19.51 -4.78 -3.60
CA VAL A 73 -19.04 -3.89 -4.67
C VAL A 73 -18.08 -4.66 -5.57
N GLU A 74 -18.17 -4.42 -6.88
CA GLU A 74 -17.31 -5.04 -7.88
C GLU A 74 -15.82 -4.91 -7.51
N PRO A 75 -15.02 -6.01 -7.54
CA PRO A 75 -13.62 -5.98 -7.18
C PRO A 75 -12.76 -5.01 -8.00
N SER A 76 -13.14 -4.75 -9.26
CA SER A 76 -12.49 -3.77 -10.13
C SER A 76 -12.47 -2.36 -9.55
N ARG A 77 -13.51 -1.98 -8.80
CA ARG A 77 -13.59 -0.67 -8.12
C ARG A 77 -12.53 -0.44 -7.05
N PHE A 78 -11.92 -1.51 -6.53
CA PHE A 78 -10.80 -1.35 -5.59
C PHE A 78 -9.59 -0.70 -6.26
N LEU A 79 -9.35 -1.05 -7.53
CA LEU A 79 -8.28 -0.42 -8.31
C LEU A 79 -8.58 1.06 -8.57
N ASP A 80 -9.83 1.40 -8.86
CA ASP A 80 -10.24 2.79 -9.09
C ASP A 80 -10.08 3.62 -7.82
N ASN A 81 -10.53 3.09 -6.67
CA ASN A 81 -10.36 3.74 -5.36
C ASN A 81 -8.88 3.92 -4.99
N LEU A 82 -8.03 2.96 -5.30
CA LEU A 82 -6.58 3.06 -5.05
C LEU A 82 -5.94 4.13 -5.95
N LYS A 83 -6.31 4.19 -7.21
CA LYS A 83 -5.86 5.24 -8.14
C LYS A 83 -6.28 6.62 -7.67
N GLU A 84 -7.55 6.79 -7.25
CA GLU A 84 -8.04 8.06 -6.73
C GLU A 84 -7.25 8.51 -5.49
N LYS A 85 -6.99 7.60 -4.56
CA LYS A 85 -6.15 7.88 -3.38
C LYS A 85 -4.73 8.26 -3.78
N GLN A 86 -4.15 7.56 -4.74
CA GLN A 86 -2.82 7.86 -5.28
C GLN A 86 -2.75 9.27 -5.85
N GLU A 87 -3.74 9.67 -6.66
CA GLU A 87 -3.77 11.02 -7.23
C GLU A 87 -3.93 12.11 -6.16
N LYS A 88 -4.75 11.88 -5.13
CA LYS A 88 -4.86 12.80 -3.99
C LYS A 88 -3.52 12.98 -3.27
N ILE A 89 -2.80 11.89 -3.03
CA ILE A 89 -1.46 11.96 -2.40
C ILE A 89 -0.47 12.70 -3.29
N LYS A 90 -0.46 12.41 -4.61
CA LYS A 90 0.42 13.13 -5.56
C LYS A 90 0.19 14.64 -5.54
N GLN A 91 -1.04 15.10 -5.40
CA GLN A 91 -1.36 16.53 -5.36
C GLN A 91 -0.76 17.24 -4.15
N ILE A 92 -0.78 16.59 -2.98
CA ILE A 92 -0.27 17.19 -1.74
C ILE A 92 1.22 16.91 -1.49
N LEU A 93 1.82 15.99 -2.26
CA LEU A 93 3.22 15.59 -2.06
C LEU A 93 4.20 16.77 -2.12
N PRO A 94 4.11 17.73 -3.08
CA PRO A 94 4.99 18.90 -3.11
C PRO A 94 4.89 19.78 -1.85
N GLU A 95 3.70 19.92 -1.28
CA GLU A 95 3.49 20.69 -0.04
C GLU A 95 4.15 19.98 1.16
N LEU A 96 4.03 18.66 1.23
CA LEU A 96 4.68 17.88 2.29
C LEU A 96 6.22 17.93 2.17
N GLU A 97 6.73 17.87 0.95
CA GLU A 97 8.16 17.99 0.68
C GLU A 97 8.66 19.41 1.02
N ALA A 98 7.89 20.46 0.73
CA ALA A 98 8.22 21.84 1.12
C ALA A 98 8.29 22.00 2.65
N ILE A 99 7.37 21.38 3.40
CA ILE A 99 7.42 21.38 4.88
C ILE A 99 8.69 20.68 5.36
N LYS A 100 9.05 19.56 4.77
CA LYS A 100 10.29 18.84 5.10
C LYS A 100 11.53 19.70 4.80
N SER A 101 11.56 20.40 3.67
CA SER A 101 12.71 21.20 3.25
C SER A 101 12.99 22.40 4.16
N THR A 102 11.97 22.97 4.83
CA THR A 102 12.16 24.05 5.80
C THR A 102 12.94 23.63 7.05
N LEU A 103 13.05 22.34 7.30
CA LEU A 103 13.81 21.79 8.43
C LEU A 103 15.27 21.44 8.07
N THR A 104 15.67 21.57 6.80
CA THR A 104 16.90 20.98 6.26
C THR A 104 18.07 21.96 6.12
N GLU A 105 18.10 23.09 6.82
CA GLU A 105 19.30 23.98 6.84
C GLU A 105 20.45 23.48 7.73
N LYS A 106 20.27 22.36 8.43
CA LYS A 106 21.35 21.73 9.20
C LYS A 106 21.84 20.48 8.48
N PRO A 107 23.17 20.28 8.36
CA PRO A 107 23.69 19.03 7.84
C PRO A 107 23.14 17.87 8.69
N GLN A 108 22.41 16.97 8.05
CA GLN A 108 21.87 15.78 8.73
C GLN A 108 22.90 14.67 8.67
N ILE A 109 23.26 14.13 9.83
CA ILE A 109 24.04 12.91 9.93
C ILE A 109 23.03 11.77 10.07
N GLU A 110 22.89 10.94 9.05
CA GLU A 110 22.09 9.74 9.11
C GLU A 110 22.99 8.54 9.36
N MET A 111 22.65 7.76 10.37
CA MET A 111 23.33 6.50 10.66
C MET A 111 22.50 5.35 10.11
N TYR A 112 23.09 4.57 9.24
CA TYR A 112 22.47 3.39 8.67
C TYR A 112 23.15 2.15 9.21
N GLU A 113 22.35 1.24 9.74
CA GLU A 113 22.80 -0.08 10.16
C GLU A 113 22.41 -1.09 9.10
N GLU A 114 23.23 -2.12 8.92
CA GLU A 114 23.04 -3.23 7.98
C GLU A 114 23.12 -2.88 6.48
N ILE A 115 23.18 -3.93 5.65
CA ILE A 115 23.25 -3.87 4.18
C ILE A 115 22.05 -3.15 3.55
N LYS A 116 20.87 -3.19 4.19
CA LYS A 116 19.66 -2.49 3.71
C LYS A 116 19.84 -0.97 3.75
N GLY A 117 20.45 -0.47 4.80
CA GLY A 117 20.77 0.95 4.93
C GLY A 117 21.76 1.44 3.87
N LEU A 118 22.80 0.66 3.59
CA LEU A 118 23.76 0.97 2.52
C LEU A 118 23.09 1.05 1.14
N LYS A 119 22.15 0.18 0.83
CA LYS A 119 21.37 0.26 -0.42
C LYS A 119 20.54 1.54 -0.52
N SER A 120 20.00 2.02 0.60
CA SER A 120 19.27 3.30 0.64
C SER A 120 20.18 4.47 0.28
N ILE A 121 21.39 4.53 0.86
CA ILE A 121 22.41 5.56 0.55
C ILE A 121 22.72 5.56 -0.94
N PHE A 122 22.99 4.41 -1.54
CA PHE A 122 23.30 4.34 -2.98
C PHE A 122 22.13 4.77 -3.86
N ASN A 123 20.89 4.45 -3.47
CA ASN A 123 19.72 4.92 -4.19
C ASN A 123 19.54 6.45 -4.11
N ASP A 124 19.86 7.05 -2.97
CA ASP A 124 19.77 8.50 -2.80
C ASP A 124 20.88 9.21 -3.59
N ILE A 125 22.10 8.64 -3.64
CA ILE A 125 23.18 9.12 -4.52
C ILE A 125 22.76 9.12 -5.99
N LEU A 126 22.06 8.07 -6.43
CA LEU A 126 21.56 7.99 -7.81
C LEU A 126 20.48 9.05 -8.11
N LYS A 127 19.61 9.36 -7.14
CA LYS A 127 18.58 10.39 -7.28
C LYS A 127 19.17 11.80 -7.37
N GLU A 128 20.14 12.09 -6.50
CA GLU A 128 20.79 13.42 -6.46
C GLU A 128 21.63 13.71 -7.70
N ASN A 129 22.14 12.67 -8.37
CA ASN A 129 22.98 12.74 -9.59
C ASN A 129 24.11 13.79 -9.52
N LYS A 130 24.73 13.94 -8.34
CA LYS A 130 25.86 14.83 -8.08
C LYS A 130 27.16 14.04 -8.00
N GLU A 131 28.28 14.75 -8.13
CA GLU A 131 29.59 14.17 -7.83
C GLU A 131 29.63 13.71 -6.37
N THR A 132 30.08 12.47 -6.16
CA THR A 132 30.03 11.82 -4.84
C THR A 132 31.40 11.24 -4.53
N TRP A 133 31.92 11.59 -3.38
CA TRP A 133 33.16 11.05 -2.83
C TRP A 133 32.82 9.97 -1.81
N PHE A 134 33.44 8.82 -1.96
CA PHE A 134 33.27 7.69 -1.07
C PHE A 134 34.54 7.49 -0.25
N ILE A 135 34.40 7.58 1.07
CA ILE A 135 35.49 7.30 2.02
C ILE A 135 34.99 6.17 2.92
N GLY A 136 35.63 5.01 2.84
CA GLY A 136 35.23 3.85 3.62
C GLY A 136 36.22 2.71 3.55
N ASP A 137 35.99 1.68 4.36
CA ASP A 137 36.76 0.47 4.35
C ASP A 137 36.46 -0.35 3.09
N PRO A 138 37.47 -0.81 2.33
CA PRO A 138 37.28 -1.68 1.18
C PRO A 138 36.50 -2.97 1.50
N GLU A 139 36.62 -3.53 2.69
CA GLU A 139 35.91 -4.75 3.14
C GLU A 139 34.38 -4.53 3.16
N MET A 140 33.91 -3.30 3.34
CA MET A 140 32.50 -2.96 3.28
C MET A 140 31.91 -3.20 1.88
N LEU A 141 32.70 -3.01 0.83
CA LEU A 141 32.28 -3.24 -0.56
C LEU A 141 32.08 -4.73 -0.85
N ASP A 142 32.78 -5.62 -0.17
CA ASP A 142 32.60 -7.07 -0.30
C ASP A 142 31.19 -7.52 0.13
N SER A 143 30.62 -6.86 1.11
CA SER A 143 29.24 -7.08 1.55
C SER A 143 28.22 -6.67 0.48
N LEU A 144 28.61 -5.83 -0.47
CA LEU A 144 27.78 -5.29 -1.55
C LEU A 144 28.18 -5.81 -2.93
N LYS A 145 29.01 -6.87 -3.03
CA LYS A 145 29.56 -7.38 -4.30
C LYS A 145 28.54 -7.63 -5.42
N PHE A 146 27.29 -7.95 -5.09
CA PHE A 146 26.23 -8.11 -6.08
C PHE A 146 25.48 -6.81 -6.41
N TYR A 147 25.47 -5.84 -5.49
CA TYR A 147 24.72 -4.59 -5.67
C TYR A 147 25.60 -3.48 -6.27
N PHE A 148 26.86 -3.39 -5.86
CA PHE A 148 27.77 -2.33 -6.26
C PHE A 148 28.00 -2.25 -7.80
N PRO A 149 28.18 -3.38 -8.54
CA PRO A 149 28.27 -3.32 -10.00
C PRO A 149 26.99 -2.77 -10.66
N HIS A 150 25.83 -3.09 -10.09
CA HIS A 150 24.56 -2.56 -10.60
C HIS A 150 24.46 -1.05 -10.40
N PHE A 151 24.83 -0.55 -9.22
CA PHE A 151 24.91 0.88 -8.90
C PHE A 151 25.85 1.62 -9.87
N ILE A 152 27.07 1.14 -10.07
CA ILE A 152 28.04 1.74 -10.99
C ILE A 152 27.50 1.80 -12.44
N ASN A 153 26.84 0.74 -12.90
CA ASN A 153 26.22 0.74 -14.20
C ASN A 153 25.07 1.74 -14.34
N GLN A 154 24.28 1.93 -13.30
CA GLN A 154 23.22 2.95 -13.30
C GLN A 154 23.81 4.36 -13.29
N LYS A 155 24.83 4.63 -12.46
CA LYS A 155 25.51 5.92 -12.41
C LYS A 155 26.12 6.30 -13.77
N ARG A 156 26.82 5.35 -14.41
CA ARG A 156 27.39 5.56 -15.76
C ARG A 156 26.34 5.88 -16.82
N LYS A 157 25.16 5.28 -16.73
CA LYS A 157 24.05 5.59 -17.66
C LYS A 157 23.51 7.01 -17.47
N GLN A 158 23.53 7.54 -16.27
CA GLN A 158 23.11 8.91 -15.96
C GLN A 158 24.14 9.93 -16.48
N ASP A 159 25.45 9.64 -16.35
CA ASP A 159 26.53 10.51 -16.82
C ASP A 159 26.66 10.58 -18.35
N ILE A 160 26.11 9.60 -19.10
CA ILE A 160 26.12 9.60 -20.56
C ILE A 160 25.03 10.50 -21.16
N PHE A 161 24.03 10.90 -20.36
CA PHE A 161 22.89 11.73 -20.82
C PHE A 161 22.90 13.15 -20.24
N SER A 162 24.00 13.62 -19.64
CA SER A 162 24.18 15.01 -19.16
C SER A 162 25.19 15.79 -20.06
#